data_2e13167b8ee98f016b4d15862b3527be
#
_entry.id   2e13167b8ee98f016b4d15862b3527be
#
_cell.length_a   1.000
_cell.length_b   1.000
_cell.length_c   1.000
_cell.angle_alpha   90.00
_cell.angle_beta   90.00
_cell.angle_gamma   90.00
#
_symmetry.space_group_name_H-M   'P 1'
#
loop_
_entity.id
_entity.type
_entity.pdbx_description
1 polymer ?
#
loop_
_entity_poly.entity_id
_entity_poly.type
_entity_poly.pdbx_seq_one_letter_code
_entity_poly.pdbx_strand_id
1 'polypeptide(L)'
;MRVARGESARSRVRPRAAHRSRGSRRPPGRHGLMHDQENRRMETWLTDLQHLLARGDAAVLVTVAHVDGSAPRDAGTKMLVTRDAARHTIGGGHLEWKAIEIARQLLKEGAHTPHARRLERLALGPSLGQCCGGAVVLAFERLDIADLGWVTSLAKRAAAGAPTVRSVSFGADADTVMLSEPEPGATRPDCLLWDIGGAPLLTETIAPRAFSVVLFGAGHVGAALVRVLGTLPCHVRWVDERDAQFPPPDTLAGIRNLSLDANDAPDEAIDEAQPGAYFVVMTHNHARDLELAHRILSRGDYAYFGMIGSRTKRMQFEHRLAARGIDPRQIARMQCPIGVPGIVDKAPEAIAIAVSAQILQTVDARRANGHPAASPAAHGAGAS
;
A
#
# COMPACT_ATOMS: atom_id res chain seq x y z
N MET A 1 -8.65 30.32 -69.70
CA MET A 1 -9.16 29.47 -70.80
C MET A 1 -9.97 28.39 -70.17
N ARG A 2 -11.26 28.55 -70.21
CA ARG A 2 -12.34 27.74 -70.84
C ARG A 2 -12.35 26.30 -70.30
N VAL A 3 -13.41 25.94 -69.53
CA VAL A 3 -14.75 25.46 -69.92
C VAL A 3 -14.74 23.94 -70.04
N ALA A 4 -15.64 23.11 -69.60
CA ALA A 4 -17.03 23.14 -69.09
C ALA A 4 -17.40 21.75 -68.63
N ARG A 5 -18.30 21.65 -67.64
CA ARG A 5 -19.67 21.09 -67.71
C ARG A 5 -19.83 19.60 -68.15
N GLY A 6 -20.61 18.91 -67.36
CA GLY A 6 -21.39 17.73 -67.79
C GLY A 6 -22.21 17.12 -66.68
N GLU A 7 -23.44 17.52 -66.52
CA GLU A 7 -24.57 16.93 -65.75
C GLU A 7 -25.00 15.60 -66.34
N SER A 8 -25.61 14.71 -65.51
CA SER A 8 -26.92 14.03 -65.72
C SER A 8 -27.04 12.92 -64.70
N ALA A 9 -27.91 12.90 -63.79
CA ALA A 9 -29.36 12.78 -63.59
C ALA A 9 -29.93 11.37 -63.78
N ARG A 10 -30.67 10.96 -62.74
CA ARG A 10 -31.78 9.99 -62.65
C ARG A 10 -31.41 8.51 -62.58
N SER A 11 -32.00 7.65 -61.73
CA SER A 11 -33.41 7.51 -61.40
C SER A 11 -33.62 6.56 -60.20
N ARG A 12 -34.75 6.75 -59.56
CA ARG A 12 -35.32 6.01 -58.41
C ARG A 12 -35.67 4.55 -58.81
N VAL A 13 -35.57 3.61 -57.82
CA VAL A 13 -36.61 2.59 -57.54
C VAL A 13 -36.48 2.13 -56.09
N ARG A 14 -37.60 2.25 -55.32
CA ARG A 14 -37.85 1.48 -54.07
C ARG A 14 -38.65 0.23 -54.43
N PRO A 15 -38.49 -0.86 -53.70
CA PRO A 15 -39.67 -1.45 -53.07
C PRO A 15 -39.47 -1.98 -51.62
N ARG A 16 -40.52 -1.69 -50.88
CA ARG A 16 -41.30 -2.44 -49.87
C ARG A 16 -40.62 -3.39 -48.85
N ALA A 17 -41.05 -3.13 -47.64
CA ALA A 17 -40.90 -3.80 -46.38
C ALA A 17 -41.36 -5.30 -46.36
N ALA A 18 -40.61 -6.09 -45.58
CA ALA A 18 -41.10 -7.34 -44.98
C ALA A 18 -40.85 -7.33 -43.49
N HIS A 19 -41.92 -7.34 -42.71
CA HIS A 19 -41.92 -7.57 -41.26
C HIS A 19 -41.29 -8.91 -40.92
N ARG A 20 -40.30 -8.92 -40.03
CA ARG A 20 -39.96 -10.09 -39.21
C ARG A 20 -39.72 -9.64 -37.77
N SER A 21 -40.43 -10.32 -36.91
CA SER A 21 -40.49 -10.24 -35.45
C SER A 21 -39.13 -10.15 -34.77
N ARG A 22 -38.93 -9.11 -33.96
CA ARG A 22 -37.83 -9.02 -33.04
C ARG A 22 -38.14 -9.83 -31.78
N GLY A 23 -37.44 -10.97 -31.64
CA GLY A 23 -37.26 -11.62 -30.36
C GLY A 23 -36.32 -10.75 -29.50
N SER A 24 -36.83 -10.24 -28.40
CA SER A 24 -36.08 -9.49 -27.41
C SER A 24 -35.11 -10.42 -26.69
N ARG A 25 -33.83 -10.41 -27.08
CA ARG A 25 -32.75 -10.91 -26.23
C ARG A 25 -32.38 -9.83 -25.23
N ARG A 26 -32.75 -10.03 -23.96
CA ARG A 26 -32.22 -9.26 -22.82
C ARG A 26 -30.68 -9.43 -22.79
N PRO A 27 -29.89 -8.35 -22.54
CA PRO A 27 -28.47 -8.49 -22.28
C PRO A 27 -28.27 -9.23 -20.96
N PRO A 28 -27.20 -10.05 -20.81
CA PRO A 28 -26.90 -10.75 -19.57
C PRO A 28 -26.60 -9.73 -18.46
N GLY A 29 -27.17 -10.02 -17.29
CA GLY A 29 -27.23 -9.14 -16.14
C GLY A 29 -25.82 -8.70 -15.65
N ARG A 30 -25.76 -7.46 -15.20
CA ARG A 30 -24.65 -6.76 -14.56
C ARG A 30 -24.24 -7.32 -13.17
N HIS A 31 -24.57 -8.54 -12.81
CA HIS A 31 -24.28 -9.11 -11.50
C HIS A 31 -22.93 -9.82 -11.37
N GLY A 32 -22.16 -9.97 -12.46
CA GLY A 32 -20.84 -10.63 -12.42
C GLY A 32 -19.64 -9.70 -12.16
N LEU A 33 -19.80 -8.37 -12.20
CA LEU A 33 -18.68 -7.43 -12.12
C LEU A 33 -18.51 -6.75 -10.75
N MET A 34 -19.46 -6.90 -9.83
CA MET A 34 -19.37 -6.27 -8.50
C MET A 34 -18.57 -7.08 -7.47
N HIS A 35 -18.44 -8.39 -7.61
CA HIS A 35 -17.67 -9.22 -6.67
C HIS A 35 -16.16 -9.19 -6.88
N ASP A 36 -15.68 -8.70 -8.01
CA ASP A 36 -14.25 -8.64 -8.34
C ASP A 36 -13.57 -7.32 -7.91
N GLN A 37 -14.33 -6.33 -7.45
CA GLN A 37 -13.79 -5.03 -7.02
C GLN A 37 -13.43 -4.96 -5.53
N GLU A 38 -14.01 -5.79 -4.67
CA GLU A 38 -13.74 -5.77 -3.23
C GLU A 38 -12.39 -6.38 -2.83
N ASN A 39 -11.71 -7.11 -3.72
CA ASN A 39 -10.50 -7.87 -3.38
C ASN A 39 -9.19 -7.29 -3.97
N ARG A 40 -9.20 -6.07 -4.54
CA ARG A 40 -7.99 -5.43 -5.09
C ARG A 40 -7.28 -4.54 -4.07
N ARG A 41 -7.06 -5.06 -2.86
CA ARG A 41 -6.06 -4.50 -1.94
C ARG A 41 -4.67 -4.66 -2.58
N MET A 42 -3.77 -3.70 -2.29
CA MET A 42 -2.39 -3.69 -2.74
C MET A 42 -1.81 -5.11 -2.74
N GLU A 43 -1.41 -5.61 -3.92
CA GLU A 43 -0.82 -6.94 -4.08
C GLU A 43 0.43 -7.02 -3.21
N THR A 44 0.33 -7.70 -2.09
CA THR A 44 1.44 -8.00 -1.20
C THR A 44 1.95 -9.40 -1.54
N TRP A 45 3.19 -9.73 -1.12
CA TRP A 45 3.70 -11.09 -1.24
C TRP A 45 2.73 -12.13 -0.69
N LEU A 46 1.99 -11.78 0.36
CA LEU A 46 1.02 -12.67 1.02
C LEU A 46 -0.22 -12.93 0.16
N THR A 47 -0.75 -11.88 -0.48
CA THR A 47 -1.86 -12.01 -1.43
C THR A 47 -1.46 -12.80 -2.66
N ASP A 48 -0.27 -12.53 -3.21
CA ASP A 48 0.26 -13.28 -4.35
C ASP A 48 0.50 -14.75 -4.00
N LEU A 49 1.06 -15.02 -2.82
CA LEU A 49 1.25 -16.40 -2.34
C LEU A 49 -0.09 -17.12 -2.18
N GLN A 50 -1.08 -16.48 -1.54
CA GLN A 50 -2.41 -17.05 -1.38
C GLN A 50 -3.04 -17.43 -2.73
N HIS A 51 -2.94 -16.55 -3.73
CA HIS A 51 -3.45 -16.81 -5.08
C HIS A 51 -2.72 -17.96 -5.78
N LEU A 52 -1.41 -18.06 -5.63
CA LEU A 52 -0.61 -19.15 -6.20
C LEU A 52 -1.04 -20.50 -5.59
N LEU A 53 -1.04 -20.59 -4.27
CA LEU A 53 -1.38 -21.83 -3.58
C LEU A 53 -2.83 -22.27 -3.82
N ALA A 54 -3.78 -21.32 -3.88
CA ALA A 54 -5.18 -21.61 -4.18
C ALA A 54 -5.40 -22.19 -5.58
N ARG A 55 -4.49 -21.95 -6.52
CA ARG A 55 -4.51 -22.55 -7.88
C ARG A 55 -3.73 -23.87 -7.95
N GLY A 56 -3.14 -24.31 -6.84
CA GLY A 56 -2.30 -25.50 -6.79
C GLY A 56 -0.85 -25.27 -7.26
N ASP A 57 -0.44 -24.02 -7.49
CA ASP A 57 0.93 -23.70 -7.87
C ASP A 57 1.83 -23.71 -6.63
N ALA A 58 2.92 -24.49 -6.65
CA ALA A 58 3.94 -24.42 -5.61
C ALA A 58 4.84 -23.19 -5.83
N ALA A 59 5.24 -22.56 -4.72
CA ALA A 59 6.15 -21.42 -4.72
C ALA A 59 7.22 -21.57 -3.62
N VAL A 60 8.34 -20.87 -3.78
CA VAL A 60 9.31 -20.66 -2.71
C VAL A 60 9.19 -19.24 -2.21
N LEU A 61 8.91 -19.10 -0.92
CA LEU A 61 9.01 -17.83 -0.21
C LEU A 61 10.47 -17.65 0.21
N VAL A 62 11.12 -16.62 -0.32
CA VAL A 62 12.48 -16.23 0.05
C VAL A 62 12.37 -15.02 0.97
N THR A 63 12.93 -15.15 2.19
CA THR A 63 12.94 -14.07 3.19
C THR A 63 14.38 -13.68 3.50
N VAL A 64 14.70 -12.40 3.55
CA VAL A 64 15.94 -11.90 4.17
C VAL A 64 15.79 -12.10 5.67
N ALA A 65 16.38 -13.19 6.20
CA ALA A 65 16.21 -13.58 7.60
C ALA A 65 17.14 -12.82 8.55
N HIS A 66 18.34 -12.45 8.07
CA HIS A 66 19.33 -11.70 8.85
C HIS A 66 20.25 -10.90 7.93
N VAL A 67 20.72 -9.77 8.44
CA VAL A 67 21.64 -8.85 7.73
C VAL A 67 22.80 -8.52 8.64
N ASP A 68 24.02 -8.74 8.15
CA ASP A 68 25.28 -8.31 8.76
C ASP A 68 25.89 -7.17 7.91
N GLY A 69 26.06 -5.98 8.48
CA GLY A 69 26.60 -4.82 7.76
C GLY A 69 25.63 -4.24 6.73
N SER A 70 26.16 -3.71 5.63
CA SER A 70 25.34 -3.06 4.60
C SER A 70 24.74 -4.07 3.63
N ALA A 71 23.42 -4.04 3.47
CA ALA A 71 22.68 -4.88 2.54
C ALA A 71 21.66 -4.06 1.71
N PRO A 72 21.24 -4.53 0.53
CA PRO A 72 20.27 -3.83 -0.32
C PRO A 72 18.87 -3.70 0.29
N ARG A 73 18.52 -4.60 1.20
CA ARG A 73 17.21 -4.65 1.87
C ARG A 73 17.35 -5.15 3.30
N ASP A 74 16.42 -4.70 4.15
CA ASP A 74 16.35 -5.08 5.55
C ASP A 74 15.80 -6.50 5.76
N ALA A 75 16.07 -7.06 6.94
CA ALA A 75 15.49 -8.31 7.38
C ALA A 75 13.95 -8.23 7.36
N GLY A 76 13.29 -9.35 7.02
CA GLY A 76 11.85 -9.43 6.79
C GLY A 76 11.41 -9.15 5.35
N THR A 77 12.29 -8.63 4.47
CA THR A 77 11.98 -8.45 3.04
C THR A 77 11.79 -9.78 2.35
N LYS A 78 10.80 -9.86 1.45
CA LYS A 78 10.38 -11.11 0.82
C LYS A 78 10.35 -11.05 -0.69
N MET A 79 10.58 -12.21 -1.30
CA MET A 79 10.41 -12.48 -2.72
C MET A 79 9.71 -13.84 -2.89
N LEU A 80 8.85 -13.95 -3.87
CA LEU A 80 8.19 -15.19 -4.27
C LEU A 80 8.80 -15.70 -5.57
N VAL A 81 9.19 -16.97 -5.60
CA VAL A 81 9.74 -17.63 -6.78
C VAL A 81 8.88 -18.83 -7.14
N THR A 82 8.41 -18.85 -8.39
CA THR A 82 7.77 -20.00 -9.03
C THR A 82 8.70 -20.61 -10.09
N ARG A 83 8.27 -21.66 -10.78
CA ARG A 83 9.05 -22.22 -11.91
C ARG A 83 9.40 -21.14 -12.94
N ASP A 84 8.42 -20.30 -13.27
CA ASP A 84 8.49 -19.44 -14.46
C ASP A 84 8.66 -17.96 -14.13
N ALA A 85 8.37 -17.56 -12.89
CA ALA A 85 8.37 -16.17 -12.47
C ALA A 85 9.02 -15.94 -11.11
N ALA A 86 9.50 -14.71 -10.89
CA ALA A 86 9.80 -14.16 -9.58
C ALA A 86 8.97 -12.90 -9.39
N ARG A 87 8.45 -12.69 -8.19
CA ARG A 87 7.64 -11.52 -7.80
C ARG A 87 8.21 -10.91 -6.53
N HIS A 88 8.07 -9.60 -6.39
CA HIS A 88 8.71 -8.82 -5.34
C HIS A 88 10.24 -8.86 -5.46
N THR A 89 10.97 -8.29 -4.50
CA THR A 89 12.43 -8.17 -4.60
C THR A 89 13.08 -8.18 -3.23
N ILE A 90 14.23 -8.83 -3.14
CA ILE A 90 15.14 -8.81 -1.99
C ILE A 90 16.34 -7.87 -2.21
N GLY A 91 16.26 -6.99 -3.23
CA GLY A 91 17.26 -5.96 -3.51
C GLY A 91 17.88 -6.01 -4.90
N GLY A 92 17.51 -6.97 -5.73
CA GLY A 92 17.96 -7.08 -7.13
C GLY A 92 19.37 -7.60 -7.30
N GLY A 93 19.87 -7.51 -8.54
CA GLY A 93 21.23 -7.87 -8.90
C GLY A 93 21.57 -9.36 -8.74
N HIS A 94 22.85 -9.64 -8.48
CA HIS A 94 23.35 -11.01 -8.41
C HIS A 94 22.83 -11.80 -7.19
N LEU A 95 22.54 -11.10 -6.09
CA LEU A 95 21.93 -11.70 -4.92
C LEU A 95 20.58 -12.32 -5.26
N GLU A 96 19.73 -11.57 -5.95
CA GLU A 96 18.40 -12.02 -6.34
C GLU A 96 18.46 -13.13 -7.38
N TRP A 97 19.35 -13.00 -8.36
CA TRP A 97 19.60 -14.06 -9.34
C TRP A 97 20.00 -15.38 -8.68
N LYS A 98 20.92 -15.34 -7.71
CA LYS A 98 21.37 -16.53 -6.96
C LYS A 98 20.23 -17.12 -6.10
N ALA A 99 19.45 -16.27 -5.45
CA ALA A 99 18.29 -16.70 -4.68
C ALA A 99 17.23 -17.38 -5.57
N ILE A 100 16.97 -16.86 -6.77
CA ILE A 100 16.06 -17.48 -7.74
C ILE A 100 16.56 -18.86 -8.19
N GLU A 101 17.86 -19.00 -8.43
CA GLU A 101 18.49 -20.28 -8.79
C GLU A 101 18.25 -21.34 -7.70
N ILE A 102 18.57 -21.00 -6.44
CA ILE A 102 18.39 -21.87 -5.27
C ILE A 102 16.90 -22.22 -5.09
N ALA A 103 16.01 -21.23 -5.18
CA ALA A 103 14.59 -21.43 -5.04
C ALA A 103 14.03 -22.39 -6.11
N ARG A 104 14.44 -22.23 -7.37
CA ARG A 104 14.04 -23.12 -8.47
C ARG A 104 14.58 -24.55 -8.31
N GLN A 105 15.79 -24.68 -7.76
CA GLN A 105 16.32 -25.98 -7.42
C GLN A 105 15.47 -26.66 -6.33
N LEU A 106 15.08 -25.93 -5.28
CA LEU A 106 14.22 -26.42 -4.22
C LEU A 106 12.81 -26.82 -4.73
N LEU A 107 12.27 -26.10 -5.71
CA LEU A 107 11.01 -26.47 -6.39
C LEU A 107 11.13 -27.79 -7.17
N LYS A 108 12.30 -28.08 -7.77
CA LYS A 108 12.54 -29.34 -8.48
C LYS A 108 12.68 -30.52 -7.52
N GLU A 109 13.44 -30.32 -6.44
CA GLU A 109 13.66 -31.32 -5.40
C GLU A 109 12.40 -31.63 -4.59
N GLY A 110 11.60 -30.61 -4.33
CA GLY A 110 10.45 -30.63 -3.45
C GLY A 110 9.23 -31.41 -3.94
N ALA A 111 9.25 -31.97 -5.18
CA ALA A 111 8.25 -32.94 -5.60
C ALA A 111 8.25 -34.21 -4.71
N HIS A 112 9.35 -34.45 -4.00
CA HIS A 112 9.54 -35.61 -3.12
C HIS A 112 9.74 -35.23 -1.64
N THR A 113 9.85 -33.94 -1.32
CA THR A 113 10.12 -33.42 0.03
C THR A 113 9.16 -32.26 0.31
N PRO A 114 7.92 -32.54 0.74
CA PRO A 114 6.99 -31.46 1.13
C PRO A 114 7.61 -30.62 2.26
N HIS A 115 7.30 -29.33 2.28
CA HIS A 115 7.78 -28.35 3.28
C HIS A 115 9.30 -28.18 3.36
N ALA A 116 10.03 -28.43 2.24
CA ALA A 116 11.49 -28.23 2.22
C ALA A 116 11.85 -26.79 2.59
N ARG A 117 12.73 -26.65 3.59
CA ARG A 117 13.22 -25.37 4.11
C ARG A 117 14.74 -25.36 4.10
N ARG A 118 15.33 -24.18 3.83
CA ARG A 118 16.76 -24.02 3.72
C ARG A 118 17.20 -22.62 4.16
N LEU A 119 18.31 -22.53 4.87
CA LEU A 119 18.98 -21.27 5.16
C LEU A 119 20.26 -21.20 4.34
N GLU A 120 20.53 -20.05 3.71
CA GLU A 120 21.76 -19.78 2.97
C GLU A 120 22.38 -18.48 3.42
N ARG A 121 23.65 -18.52 3.83
CA ARG A 121 24.44 -17.33 4.12
C ARG A 121 25.20 -16.91 2.87
N LEU A 122 24.97 -15.69 2.40
CA LEU A 122 25.60 -15.13 1.22
C LEU A 122 26.38 -13.87 1.58
N ALA A 123 27.68 -13.86 1.30
CA ALA A 123 28.50 -12.66 1.44
C ALA A 123 28.28 -11.72 0.24
N LEU A 124 27.96 -10.44 0.51
CA LEU A 124 27.65 -9.44 -0.50
C LEU A 124 28.88 -8.71 -1.06
N GLY A 125 30.04 -9.37 -1.02
CA GLY A 125 31.29 -8.79 -1.47
C GLY A 125 31.52 -8.85 -2.99
N PRO A 126 32.75 -8.57 -3.47
CA PRO A 126 33.09 -8.55 -4.89
C PRO A 126 32.78 -9.84 -5.64
N SER A 127 32.72 -10.99 -4.94
CA SER A 127 32.33 -12.29 -5.52
C SER A 127 30.88 -12.31 -6.05
N LEU A 128 30.01 -11.45 -5.55
CA LEU A 128 28.64 -11.25 -6.05
C LEU A 128 28.50 -9.97 -6.89
N GLY A 129 29.60 -9.28 -7.23
CA GLY A 129 29.58 -8.07 -8.02
C GLY A 129 28.83 -6.90 -7.36
N GLN A 130 28.70 -6.92 -6.03
CA GLN A 130 28.01 -5.88 -5.27
C GLN A 130 29.01 -5.02 -4.50
N CYS A 131 28.73 -3.71 -4.43
CA CYS A 131 29.53 -2.76 -3.65
C CYS A 131 29.22 -2.80 -2.13
N CYS A 132 28.22 -3.56 -1.71
CA CYS A 132 27.84 -3.77 -0.32
C CYS A 132 28.80 -4.77 0.32
N GLY A 133 29.52 -4.38 1.38
CA GLY A 133 30.50 -5.24 2.06
C GLY A 133 29.89 -6.12 3.15
N GLY A 134 28.57 -6.30 3.24
CA GLY A 134 27.87 -7.06 4.24
C GLY A 134 27.65 -8.52 3.89
N ALA A 135 26.86 -9.22 4.71
CA ALA A 135 26.38 -10.55 4.46
C ALA A 135 24.88 -10.65 4.79
N VAL A 136 24.17 -11.55 4.12
CA VAL A 136 22.76 -11.82 4.41
C VAL A 136 22.56 -13.31 4.64
N VAL A 137 21.60 -13.66 5.49
CA VAL A 137 21.05 -15.00 5.57
C VAL A 137 19.69 -14.98 4.90
N LEU A 138 19.52 -15.80 3.87
CA LEU A 138 18.25 -15.98 3.18
C LEU A 138 17.57 -17.26 3.69
N ALA A 139 16.32 -17.15 4.06
CA ALA A 139 15.45 -18.28 4.38
C ALA A 139 14.58 -18.62 3.17
N PHE A 140 14.63 -19.89 2.77
CA PHE A 140 13.87 -20.46 1.66
C PHE A 140 12.83 -21.43 2.22
N GLU A 141 11.58 -21.22 1.88
CA GLU A 141 10.46 -22.06 2.28
C GLU A 141 9.68 -22.48 1.02
N ARG A 142 9.74 -23.76 0.68
CA ARG A 142 8.88 -24.31 -0.37
C ARG A 142 7.48 -24.50 0.21
N LEU A 143 6.51 -23.90 -0.42
CA LEU A 143 5.12 -23.88 -0.01
C LEU A 143 4.23 -24.42 -1.13
N ASP A 144 3.18 -25.16 -0.76
CA ASP A 144 2.19 -25.69 -1.68
C ASP A 144 0.78 -25.62 -1.09
N ILE A 145 -0.17 -26.33 -1.68
CA ILE A 145 -1.58 -26.30 -1.29
C ILE A 145 -1.80 -26.66 0.20
N ALA A 146 -0.93 -27.46 0.82
CA ALA A 146 -1.03 -27.81 2.23
C ALA A 146 -0.82 -26.59 3.14
N ASP A 147 -0.07 -25.58 2.67
CA ASP A 147 0.21 -24.36 3.40
C ASP A 147 -0.91 -23.31 3.29
N LEU A 148 -1.89 -23.50 2.40
CA LEU A 148 -2.96 -22.52 2.14
C LEU A 148 -3.74 -22.16 3.41
N GLY A 149 -3.86 -23.06 4.37
CA GLY A 149 -4.58 -22.84 5.63
C GLY A 149 -3.99 -21.71 6.46
N TRP A 150 -2.69 -21.78 6.78
CA TRP A 150 -2.03 -20.74 7.56
C TRP A 150 -1.86 -19.44 6.75
N VAL A 151 -1.60 -19.53 5.43
CA VAL A 151 -1.48 -18.36 4.55
C VAL A 151 -2.79 -17.57 4.53
N THR A 152 -3.94 -18.26 4.40
CA THR A 152 -5.28 -17.64 4.43
C THR A 152 -5.57 -17.01 5.79
N SER A 153 -5.23 -17.69 6.89
CA SER A 153 -5.39 -17.15 8.25
C SER A 153 -4.57 -15.88 8.46
N LEU A 154 -3.31 -15.87 8.01
CA LEU A 154 -2.43 -14.71 8.09
C LEU A 154 -2.94 -13.56 7.23
N ALA A 155 -3.38 -13.84 6.00
CA ALA A 155 -3.96 -12.84 5.09
C ALA A 155 -5.22 -12.20 5.67
N LYS A 156 -6.10 -13.00 6.30
CA LYS A 156 -7.31 -12.53 6.98
C LYS A 156 -6.99 -11.61 8.16
N ARG A 157 -6.00 -11.99 9.00
CA ARG A 157 -5.54 -11.16 10.13
C ARG A 157 -4.90 -9.86 9.64
N ALA A 158 -4.03 -9.92 8.63
CA ALA A 158 -3.43 -8.74 8.02
C ALA A 158 -4.48 -7.80 7.43
N ALA A 159 -5.52 -8.35 6.78
CA ALA A 159 -6.64 -7.59 6.25
C ALA A 159 -7.48 -6.90 7.34
N ALA A 160 -7.60 -7.53 8.51
CA ALA A 160 -8.25 -6.96 9.68
C ALA A 160 -7.38 -5.96 10.47
N GLY A 161 -6.15 -5.68 10.00
CA GLY A 161 -5.24 -4.79 10.70
C GLY A 161 -4.58 -5.41 11.94
N ALA A 162 -4.73 -6.70 12.16
CA ALA A 162 -4.21 -7.39 13.33
C ALA A 162 -2.76 -7.83 13.12
N PRO A 163 -1.78 -7.27 13.85
CA PRO A 163 -0.40 -7.72 13.77
C PRO A 163 -0.31 -9.18 14.22
N THR A 164 0.54 -9.96 13.54
CA THR A 164 0.68 -11.39 13.78
C THR A 164 2.15 -11.78 13.78
N VAL A 165 2.58 -12.50 14.79
CA VAL A 165 3.90 -13.13 14.84
C VAL A 165 3.81 -14.47 14.12
N ARG A 166 4.67 -14.66 13.13
CA ARG A 166 4.86 -15.91 12.42
C ARG A 166 6.19 -16.52 12.83
N SER A 167 6.19 -17.76 13.28
CA SER A 167 7.40 -18.50 13.65
C SER A 167 7.55 -19.75 12.81
N VAL A 168 8.74 -19.97 12.27
CA VAL A 168 9.08 -21.08 11.36
C VAL A 168 10.39 -21.71 11.76
N SER A 169 10.38 -23.01 12.04
CA SER A 169 11.59 -23.78 12.30
C SER A 169 12.28 -24.22 11.01
N PHE A 170 13.59 -24.21 11.01
CA PHE A 170 14.47 -24.73 9.96
C PHE A 170 15.26 -25.97 10.42
N GLY A 171 14.86 -26.58 11.54
CA GLY A 171 15.40 -27.84 12.03
C GLY A 171 14.79 -29.07 11.35
N ALA A 172 15.26 -30.28 11.76
CA ALA A 172 14.84 -31.53 11.14
C ALA A 172 13.34 -31.86 11.32
N ASP A 173 12.70 -31.37 12.40
CA ASP A 173 11.29 -31.62 12.73
C ASP A 173 10.39 -30.43 12.37
N ALA A 174 10.69 -29.76 11.27
CA ALA A 174 10.21 -28.40 10.94
C ALA A 174 8.85 -28.36 10.25
N ASP A 175 7.84 -29.11 10.70
CA ASP A 175 6.58 -29.24 9.95
C ASP A 175 5.58 -28.09 10.12
N THR A 176 5.67 -27.29 11.19
CA THR A 176 4.58 -26.38 11.52
C THR A 176 4.98 -24.90 11.45
N VAL A 177 4.19 -24.11 10.74
CA VAL A 177 4.19 -22.64 10.84
C VAL A 177 3.27 -22.25 11.99
N MET A 178 3.82 -21.54 12.99
CA MET A 178 3.05 -21.05 14.14
C MET A 178 2.66 -19.60 13.92
N LEU A 179 1.39 -19.27 14.20
CA LEU A 179 0.87 -17.91 14.21
C LEU A 179 0.42 -17.56 15.62
N SER A 180 0.89 -16.44 16.17
CA SER A 180 0.52 -15.94 17.48
C SER A 180 0.30 -14.43 17.47
N GLU A 181 -0.23 -13.89 18.54
CA GLU A 181 -0.29 -12.44 18.74
C GLU A 181 1.05 -11.92 19.27
N PRO A 182 1.44 -10.68 18.89
CA PRO A 182 2.62 -10.06 19.50
C PRO A 182 2.39 -9.83 21.00
N GLU A 183 3.43 -10.01 21.79
CA GLU A 183 3.40 -9.66 23.21
C GLU A 183 3.23 -8.14 23.37
N PRO A 184 2.27 -7.67 24.21
CA PRO A 184 2.08 -6.25 24.46
C PRO A 184 3.35 -5.59 25.00
N GLY A 185 3.78 -4.49 24.38
CA GLY A 185 4.96 -3.72 24.81
C GLY A 185 6.32 -4.33 24.44
N ALA A 186 6.37 -5.45 23.75
CA ALA A 186 7.62 -6.01 23.28
C ALA A 186 8.17 -5.19 22.09
N THR A 187 9.27 -4.50 22.30
CA THR A 187 10.08 -3.88 21.23
C THR A 187 11.02 -4.93 20.66
N ARG A 188 10.52 -5.79 19.80
CA ARG A 188 11.35 -6.76 19.07
C ARG A 188 11.52 -6.29 17.62
N PRO A 189 12.67 -6.56 16.98
CA PRO A 189 12.80 -6.38 15.53
C PRO A 189 11.70 -7.14 14.79
N ASP A 190 11.24 -6.60 13.67
CA ASP A 190 10.18 -7.20 12.86
C ASP A 190 10.55 -8.58 12.31
N CYS A 191 11.84 -8.93 12.25
CA CYS A 191 12.33 -10.22 11.78
C CYS A 191 13.59 -10.62 12.54
N LEU A 192 13.61 -11.82 13.12
CA LEU A 192 14.71 -12.37 13.89
C LEU A 192 14.93 -13.85 13.53
N LEU A 193 16.20 -14.19 13.33
CA LEU A 193 16.64 -15.57 13.21
C LEU A 193 17.33 -15.97 14.51
N TRP A 194 16.79 -16.96 15.20
CA TRP A 194 17.30 -17.52 16.45
C TRP A 194 17.96 -18.85 16.20
N ASP A 195 18.93 -19.22 17.01
CA ASP A 195 19.39 -20.60 17.14
C ASP A 195 18.93 -21.12 18.51
N ILE A 196 18.00 -22.06 18.50
CA ILE A 196 17.48 -22.69 19.71
C ILE A 196 17.96 -24.15 19.75
N GLY A 197 19.07 -24.40 20.44
CA GLY A 197 19.60 -25.77 20.62
C GLY A 197 20.01 -26.45 19.32
N GLY A 198 20.49 -25.70 18.32
CA GLY A 198 20.87 -26.20 17.01
C GLY A 198 19.75 -26.28 15.99
N ALA A 199 18.55 -25.83 16.35
CA ALA A 199 17.42 -25.71 15.44
C ALA A 199 17.12 -24.22 15.14
N PRO A 200 17.48 -23.68 13.96
CA PRO A 200 17.20 -22.30 13.61
C PRO A 200 15.70 -22.04 13.55
N LEU A 201 15.26 -20.95 14.21
CA LEU A 201 13.88 -20.47 14.23
C LEU A 201 13.82 -19.06 13.66
N LEU A 202 13.09 -18.88 12.57
CA LEU A 202 12.75 -17.56 12.04
C LEU A 202 11.46 -17.09 12.69
N THR A 203 11.52 -15.94 13.38
CA THR A 203 10.35 -15.28 13.96
C THR A 203 10.19 -13.92 13.30
N GLU A 204 8.99 -13.63 12.80
CA GLU A 204 8.72 -12.37 12.13
C GLU A 204 7.36 -11.79 12.55
N THR A 205 7.31 -10.48 12.75
CA THR A 205 6.07 -9.75 13.02
C THR A 205 5.52 -9.22 11.71
N ILE A 206 4.42 -9.80 11.25
CA ILE A 206 3.71 -9.35 10.06
C ILE A 206 2.62 -8.40 10.54
N ALA A 207 2.92 -7.11 10.46
CA ALA A 207 1.99 -6.04 10.78
C ALA A 207 1.55 -5.34 9.49
N PRO A 208 0.32 -4.78 9.47
CA PRO A 208 -0.09 -3.92 8.38
C PRO A 208 0.88 -2.75 8.27
N ARG A 209 1.56 -2.63 7.15
CA ARG A 209 2.44 -1.48 6.88
C ARG A 209 1.65 -0.26 6.39
N ALA A 210 0.37 -0.45 6.10
CA ALA A 210 -0.49 0.60 5.61
C ALA A 210 -0.81 1.62 6.71
N PHE A 211 -0.59 2.88 6.41
CA PHE A 211 -1.03 4.01 7.23
C PHE A 211 -2.19 4.73 6.55
N SER A 212 -3.03 5.40 7.33
CA SER A 212 -4.21 6.08 6.80
C SER A 212 -3.96 7.56 6.64
N VAL A 213 -4.17 8.09 5.44
CA VAL A 213 -4.09 9.52 5.11
C VAL A 213 -5.50 10.04 4.82
N VAL A 214 -5.91 11.09 5.50
CA VAL A 214 -7.11 11.86 5.18
C VAL A 214 -6.65 13.18 4.55
N LEU A 215 -6.93 13.33 3.26
CA LEU A 215 -6.52 14.48 2.45
C LEU A 215 -7.74 15.36 2.15
N PHE A 216 -7.70 16.60 2.58
CA PHE A 216 -8.74 17.60 2.32
C PHE A 216 -8.31 18.54 1.19
N GLY A 217 -9.10 18.59 0.13
CA GLY A 217 -8.92 19.45 -1.02
C GLY A 217 -8.58 18.73 -2.31
N ALA A 218 -9.47 18.79 -3.31
CA ALA A 218 -9.34 18.16 -4.62
C ALA A 218 -8.77 19.10 -5.70
N GLY A 219 -7.88 20.01 -5.31
CA GLY A 219 -7.13 20.88 -6.23
C GLY A 219 -5.93 20.16 -6.89
N HIS A 220 -5.18 20.91 -7.71
CA HIS A 220 -4.04 20.38 -8.46
C HIS A 220 -2.97 19.70 -7.58
N VAL A 221 -2.66 20.30 -6.42
CA VAL A 221 -1.69 19.73 -5.47
C VAL A 221 -2.23 18.44 -4.85
N GLY A 222 -3.52 18.41 -4.47
CA GLY A 222 -4.19 17.21 -3.97
C GLY A 222 -4.14 16.07 -4.99
N ALA A 223 -4.46 16.37 -6.26
CA ALA A 223 -4.40 15.39 -7.34
C ALA A 223 -2.98 14.85 -7.59
N ALA A 224 -1.95 15.71 -7.53
CA ALA A 224 -0.56 15.28 -7.64
C ALA A 224 -0.15 14.42 -6.44
N LEU A 225 -0.54 14.81 -5.22
CA LEU A 225 -0.24 14.08 -4.00
C LEU A 225 -0.87 12.68 -3.98
N VAL A 226 -2.13 12.55 -4.40
CA VAL A 226 -2.81 11.26 -4.52
C VAL A 226 -2.07 10.29 -5.44
N ARG A 227 -1.52 10.78 -6.57
CA ARG A 227 -0.73 9.93 -7.49
C ARG A 227 0.55 9.42 -6.84
N VAL A 228 1.26 10.25 -6.06
CA VAL A 228 2.46 9.82 -5.33
C VAL A 228 2.10 8.85 -4.21
N LEU A 229 1.11 9.19 -3.37
CA LEU A 229 0.64 8.34 -2.28
C LEU A 229 0.07 7.01 -2.79
N GLY A 230 -0.47 7.00 -4.01
CA GLY A 230 -0.95 5.78 -4.68
C GLY A 230 0.12 4.72 -4.91
N THR A 231 1.41 5.09 -4.86
CA THR A 231 2.55 4.18 -4.96
C THR A 231 3.05 3.68 -3.60
N LEU A 232 2.55 4.23 -2.51
CA LEU A 232 2.98 3.94 -1.15
C LEU A 232 2.02 2.98 -0.43
N PRO A 233 2.49 2.25 0.60
CA PRO A 233 1.65 1.36 1.40
C PRO A 233 0.79 2.17 2.38
N CYS A 234 -0.13 2.97 1.89
CA CYS A 234 -1.08 3.75 2.66
C CYS A 234 -2.49 3.62 2.08
N HIS A 235 -3.49 4.00 2.84
CA HIS A 235 -4.85 4.22 2.36
C HIS A 235 -5.13 5.71 2.37
N VAL A 236 -5.63 6.26 1.25
CA VAL A 236 -5.96 7.69 1.12
C VAL A 236 -7.46 7.84 1.04
N ARG A 237 -8.05 8.54 2.03
CA ARG A 237 -9.40 9.10 1.95
C ARG A 237 -9.26 10.54 1.47
N TRP A 238 -9.70 10.80 0.24
CA TRP A 238 -9.60 12.11 -0.39
C TRP A 238 -10.95 12.82 -0.33
N VAL A 239 -11.01 13.91 0.43
CA VAL A 239 -12.22 14.62 0.82
C VAL A 239 -12.26 16.00 0.16
N ASP A 240 -13.36 16.34 -0.49
CA ASP A 240 -13.68 17.71 -0.93
C ASP A 240 -15.21 17.89 -0.91
N GLU A 241 -15.67 19.03 -0.49
CA GLU A 241 -17.11 19.38 -0.48
C GLU A 241 -17.71 19.55 -1.89
N ARG A 242 -16.87 19.58 -2.93
CA ARG A 242 -17.26 19.81 -4.32
C ARG A 242 -16.95 18.57 -5.17
N ASP A 243 -17.96 17.76 -5.44
CA ASP A 243 -17.82 16.54 -6.23
C ASP A 243 -17.13 16.78 -7.60
N ALA A 244 -17.49 17.86 -8.29
CA ALA A 244 -16.93 18.23 -9.60
C ALA A 244 -15.41 18.57 -9.59
N GLN A 245 -14.78 18.66 -8.44
CA GLN A 245 -13.33 18.94 -8.34
C GLN A 245 -12.46 17.67 -8.44
N PHE A 246 -13.04 16.50 -8.20
CA PHE A 246 -12.30 15.26 -8.39
C PHE A 246 -12.00 15.01 -9.86
N PRO A 247 -10.78 14.52 -10.18
CA PRO A 247 -10.46 14.14 -11.55
C PRO A 247 -11.38 13.02 -12.06
N PRO A 248 -11.58 12.91 -13.38
CA PRO A 248 -12.33 11.79 -13.95
C PRO A 248 -11.79 10.43 -13.50
N PRO A 249 -12.65 9.43 -13.25
CA PRO A 249 -12.26 8.12 -12.71
C PRO A 249 -11.15 7.41 -13.49
N ASP A 250 -11.12 7.58 -14.82
CA ASP A 250 -10.09 6.99 -15.70
C ASP A 250 -8.69 7.56 -15.42
N THR A 251 -8.57 8.79 -14.97
CA THR A 251 -7.27 9.40 -14.60
C THR A 251 -6.75 8.90 -13.27
N LEU A 252 -7.59 8.24 -12.49
CA LEU A 252 -7.28 7.61 -11.21
C LEU A 252 -7.23 6.08 -11.33
N ALA A 253 -7.48 5.55 -12.54
CA ALA A 253 -7.46 4.12 -12.82
C ALA A 253 -6.08 3.52 -12.54
N GLY A 254 -5.83 2.80 -11.57
CA GLY A 254 -4.53 2.24 -11.14
C GLY A 254 -4.12 2.67 -9.75
N ILE A 255 -4.77 3.68 -9.16
CA ILE A 255 -4.61 4.03 -7.75
C ILE A 255 -5.62 3.19 -6.94
N ARG A 256 -5.14 2.11 -6.34
CA ARG A 256 -6.00 1.09 -5.69
C ARG A 256 -6.28 1.37 -4.21
N ASN A 257 -5.51 2.25 -3.60
CA ASN A 257 -5.54 2.60 -2.19
C ASN A 257 -6.24 3.93 -1.93
N LEU A 258 -7.15 4.34 -2.81
CA LEU A 258 -7.85 5.61 -2.79
C LEU A 258 -9.35 5.41 -2.59
N SER A 259 -9.95 6.16 -1.67
CA SER A 259 -11.40 6.40 -1.59
C SER A 259 -11.68 7.89 -1.80
N LEU A 260 -12.67 8.19 -2.64
CA LEU A 260 -13.15 9.55 -2.86
C LEU A 260 -14.35 9.79 -1.93
N ASP A 261 -14.38 10.96 -1.32
CA ASP A 261 -15.42 11.37 -0.38
C ASP A 261 -15.86 12.80 -0.71
N ALA A 262 -16.94 12.90 -1.48
CA ALA A 262 -17.61 14.16 -1.77
C ALA A 262 -18.60 14.44 -0.64
N ASN A 263 -18.18 15.19 0.38
CA ASN A 263 -18.97 15.41 1.58
C ASN A 263 -19.03 16.89 1.94
N ASP A 264 -20.26 17.42 2.10
CA ASP A 264 -20.51 18.80 2.53
C ASP A 264 -20.05 19.07 3.97
N ALA A 265 -19.87 18.01 4.78
CA ALA A 265 -19.36 18.07 6.14
C ALA A 265 -17.98 17.35 6.26
N PRO A 266 -16.91 17.91 5.67
CA PRO A 266 -15.60 17.23 5.61
C PRO A 266 -14.98 16.97 6.99
N ASP A 267 -15.41 17.64 8.03
CA ASP A 267 -15.02 17.41 9.41
C ASP A 267 -15.49 16.04 9.96
N GLU A 268 -16.54 15.42 9.41
CA GLU A 268 -16.93 14.04 9.75
C GLU A 268 -15.81 13.06 9.44
N ALA A 269 -15.07 13.27 8.35
CA ALA A 269 -13.92 12.44 8.00
C ALA A 269 -12.78 12.50 9.05
N ILE A 270 -12.71 13.57 9.83
CA ILE A 270 -11.77 13.68 10.95
C ILE A 270 -12.24 12.78 12.09
N ASP A 271 -13.52 12.82 12.44
CA ASP A 271 -14.08 12.06 13.57
C ASP A 271 -14.06 10.55 13.32
N GLU A 272 -14.33 10.14 12.10
CA GLU A 272 -14.31 8.74 11.66
C GLU A 272 -12.90 8.17 11.49
N ALA A 273 -11.87 9.02 11.39
CA ALA A 273 -10.50 8.55 11.21
C ALA A 273 -9.99 7.80 12.44
N GLN A 274 -9.25 6.73 12.21
CA GLN A 274 -8.66 5.94 13.28
C GLN A 274 -7.56 6.73 14.02
N PRO A 275 -7.32 6.47 15.33
CA PRO A 275 -6.17 6.99 16.04
C PRO A 275 -4.87 6.75 15.27
N GLY A 276 -4.00 7.75 15.23
CA GLY A 276 -2.76 7.67 14.45
C GLY A 276 -2.91 7.98 12.96
N ALA A 277 -4.05 8.51 12.51
CA ALA A 277 -4.23 8.98 11.14
C ALA A 277 -3.30 10.14 10.78
N TYR A 278 -3.04 10.29 9.49
CA TYR A 278 -2.23 11.37 8.91
C TYR A 278 -3.17 12.34 8.20
N PHE A 279 -3.29 13.56 8.71
CA PHE A 279 -4.15 14.57 8.13
C PHE A 279 -3.35 15.55 7.26
N VAL A 280 -3.87 15.82 6.06
CA VAL A 280 -3.31 16.78 5.11
C VAL A 280 -4.41 17.75 4.67
N VAL A 281 -4.23 19.02 4.97
CA VAL A 281 -5.21 20.07 4.65
C VAL A 281 -4.65 21.01 3.58
N MET A 282 -5.31 21.04 2.43
CA MET A 282 -4.96 21.87 1.29
C MET A 282 -6.18 22.33 0.51
N THR A 283 -7.20 22.83 1.23
CA THR A 283 -8.41 23.35 0.61
C THR A 283 -8.16 24.74 -0.01
N HIS A 284 -9.10 25.19 -0.82
CA HIS A 284 -9.05 26.54 -1.42
C HIS A 284 -9.54 27.63 -0.46
N ASN A 285 -10.10 27.28 0.70
CA ASN A 285 -10.78 28.18 1.61
C ASN A 285 -10.07 28.25 2.97
N HIS A 286 -9.48 29.42 3.31
CA HIS A 286 -8.77 29.63 4.56
C HIS A 286 -9.64 29.49 5.81
N ALA A 287 -10.94 29.81 5.74
CA ALA A 287 -11.83 29.64 6.88
C ALA A 287 -12.07 28.15 7.14
N ARG A 288 -12.29 27.37 6.08
CA ARG A 288 -12.42 25.92 6.17
C ARG A 288 -11.12 25.26 6.67
N ASP A 289 -9.97 25.68 6.16
CA ASP A 289 -8.67 25.20 6.65
C ASP A 289 -8.51 25.40 8.16
N LEU A 290 -8.99 26.56 8.69
CA LEU A 290 -8.91 26.84 10.13
C LEU A 290 -9.88 25.98 10.94
N GLU A 291 -11.07 25.69 10.45
CA GLU A 291 -12.05 24.80 11.09
C GLU A 291 -11.50 23.37 11.17
N LEU A 292 -11.02 22.85 10.04
CA LEU A 292 -10.38 21.53 9.99
C LEU A 292 -9.15 21.45 10.91
N ALA A 293 -8.29 22.48 10.89
CA ALA A 293 -7.13 22.55 11.78
C ALA A 293 -7.53 22.54 13.26
N HIS A 294 -8.56 23.29 13.64
CA HIS A 294 -9.09 23.30 15.00
C HIS A 294 -9.58 21.92 15.41
N ARG A 295 -10.36 21.23 14.56
CA ARG A 295 -10.90 19.90 14.84
C ARG A 295 -9.78 18.84 14.99
N ILE A 296 -8.83 18.81 14.05
CA ILE A 296 -7.69 17.88 14.07
C ILE A 296 -6.85 18.07 15.34
N LEU A 297 -6.51 19.32 15.69
CA LEU A 297 -5.70 19.62 16.85
C LEU A 297 -6.42 19.32 18.16
N SER A 298 -7.75 19.55 18.23
CA SER A 298 -8.58 19.19 19.39
C SER A 298 -8.64 17.69 19.63
N ARG A 299 -8.60 16.89 18.57
CA ARG A 299 -8.59 15.45 18.63
C ARG A 299 -7.31 14.89 19.30
N GLY A 300 -6.14 15.38 18.92
CA GLY A 300 -4.84 15.11 19.59
C GLY A 300 -4.22 13.75 19.33
N ASP A 301 -4.94 12.74 18.89
CA ASP A 301 -4.51 11.35 18.69
C ASP A 301 -3.99 11.03 17.27
N TYR A 302 -3.76 12.05 16.44
CA TYR A 302 -3.21 11.91 15.10
C TYR A 302 -1.69 11.67 15.11
N ALA A 303 -1.19 10.99 14.06
CA ALA A 303 0.25 10.81 13.84
C ALA A 303 0.91 12.04 13.21
N TYR A 304 0.22 12.65 12.26
CA TYR A 304 0.74 13.78 11.47
C TYR A 304 -0.41 14.73 11.11
N PHE A 305 -0.11 16.03 11.18
CA PHE A 305 -0.98 17.06 10.64
C PHE A 305 -0.18 18.06 9.85
N GLY A 306 -0.39 18.10 8.53
CA GLY A 306 0.23 19.04 7.61
C GLY A 306 -0.79 19.93 6.92
N MET A 307 -0.47 21.20 6.73
CA MET A 307 -1.34 22.17 6.05
C MET A 307 -0.56 22.98 5.01
N ILE A 308 -1.15 23.10 3.81
CA ILE A 308 -0.60 23.96 2.78
C ILE A 308 -0.72 25.43 3.19
N GLY A 309 0.36 26.19 3.06
CA GLY A 309 0.34 27.60 3.40
C GLY A 309 1.73 28.22 3.45
N SER A 310 1.75 29.54 3.69
CA SER A 310 2.97 30.32 3.93
C SER A 310 3.29 30.38 5.42
N ARG A 311 4.48 30.84 5.76
CA ARG A 311 4.83 31.19 7.17
C ARG A 311 3.87 32.22 7.76
N THR A 312 3.40 33.17 6.95
CA THR A 312 2.41 34.16 7.38
C THR A 312 1.07 33.50 7.74
N LYS A 313 0.59 32.55 6.90
CA LYS A 313 -0.63 31.79 7.21
C LYS A 313 -0.46 31.01 8.50
N ARG A 314 0.70 30.37 8.70
CA ARG A 314 1.01 29.66 9.93
C ARG A 314 0.87 30.53 11.17
N MET A 315 1.54 31.70 11.19
CA MET A 315 1.47 32.63 12.33
C MET A 315 0.04 33.09 12.63
N GLN A 316 -0.73 33.40 11.59
CA GLN A 316 -2.14 33.79 11.75
C GLN A 316 -2.99 32.66 12.34
N PHE A 317 -2.74 31.42 11.90
CA PHE A 317 -3.48 30.25 12.39
C PHE A 317 -3.08 29.90 13.82
N GLU A 318 -1.80 29.96 14.17
CA GLU A 318 -1.33 29.75 15.54
C GLU A 318 -2.03 30.70 16.52
N HIS A 319 -2.09 32.01 16.20
CA HIS A 319 -2.79 32.99 17.02
C HIS A 319 -4.30 32.68 17.14
N ARG A 320 -4.97 32.39 16.02
CA ARG A 320 -6.43 32.10 15.99
C ARG A 320 -6.78 30.79 16.69
N LEU A 321 -5.94 29.78 16.58
CA LEU A 321 -6.13 28.47 17.24
C LEU A 321 -5.91 28.61 18.76
N ALA A 322 -4.87 29.33 19.18
CA ALA A 322 -4.66 29.64 20.60
C ALA A 322 -5.82 30.42 21.21
N ALA A 323 -6.35 31.42 20.50
CA ALA A 323 -7.55 32.18 20.91
C ALA A 323 -8.82 31.29 21.03
N ARG A 324 -8.86 30.13 20.35
CA ARG A 324 -9.93 29.13 20.43
C ARG A 324 -9.65 28.04 21.48
N GLY A 325 -8.61 28.18 22.30
CA GLY A 325 -8.29 27.28 23.41
C GLY A 325 -7.48 26.04 23.03
N ILE A 326 -6.87 25.97 21.84
CA ILE A 326 -5.99 24.87 21.48
C ILE A 326 -4.66 25.01 22.26
N ASP A 327 -4.24 23.90 22.89
CA ASP A 327 -2.96 23.83 23.62
C ASP A 327 -1.77 24.20 22.68
N PRO A 328 -0.87 25.09 23.09
CA PRO A 328 0.32 25.44 22.32
C PRO A 328 1.17 24.24 21.91
N ARG A 329 1.20 23.17 22.71
CA ARG A 329 1.90 21.91 22.38
C ARG A 329 1.27 21.23 21.18
N GLN A 330 -0.06 21.26 21.05
CA GLN A 330 -0.77 20.70 19.90
C GLN A 330 -0.54 21.59 18.66
N ILE A 331 -0.59 22.90 18.82
CA ILE A 331 -0.33 23.85 17.72
C ILE A 331 1.10 23.65 17.16
N ALA A 332 2.09 23.43 18.02
CA ALA A 332 3.47 23.17 17.61
C ALA A 332 3.64 21.93 16.73
N ARG A 333 2.74 20.94 16.84
CA ARG A 333 2.74 19.72 16.01
C ARG A 333 2.26 19.96 14.57
N MET A 334 1.57 21.07 14.29
CA MET A 334 1.12 21.40 12.96
C MET A 334 2.29 21.72 12.03
N GLN A 335 2.41 21.00 10.92
CA GLN A 335 3.40 21.25 9.88
C GLN A 335 2.82 22.24 8.83
N CYS A 336 3.26 23.50 8.90
CA CYS A 336 2.88 24.56 7.96
C CYS A 336 4.02 25.58 7.83
N PRO A 337 4.57 25.83 6.66
CA PRO A 337 4.30 25.17 5.38
C PRO A 337 4.54 23.66 5.43
N ILE A 338 3.71 22.92 4.68
CA ILE A 338 3.83 21.46 4.54
C ILE A 338 4.98 21.12 3.59
N GLY A 339 5.61 19.95 3.81
CA GLY A 339 6.67 19.39 2.98
C GLY A 339 8.07 19.48 3.62
N VAL A 340 8.96 18.62 3.19
CA VAL A 340 10.36 18.62 3.66
C VAL A 340 11.07 19.91 3.29
N PRO A 341 11.98 20.43 4.12
CA PRO A 341 12.75 21.63 3.80
C PRO A 341 13.69 21.38 2.62
N GLY A 342 14.01 22.47 1.89
CA GLY A 342 14.95 22.44 0.76
C GLY A 342 14.28 22.32 -0.61
N ILE A 343 13.05 21.84 -0.71
CA ILE A 343 12.27 21.88 -1.95
C ILE A 343 11.48 23.18 -1.97
N VAL A 344 11.84 24.09 -2.88
CA VAL A 344 11.24 25.45 -2.99
C VAL A 344 10.35 25.62 -4.20
N ASP A 345 10.35 24.64 -5.10
CA ASP A 345 9.50 24.63 -6.30
C ASP A 345 8.02 24.53 -5.88
N LYS A 346 7.20 25.34 -6.54
CA LYS A 346 5.75 25.43 -6.30
C LYS A 346 4.90 24.60 -7.26
N ALA A 347 5.54 23.86 -8.17
CA ALA A 347 4.81 22.93 -9.03
C ALA A 347 4.06 21.90 -8.17
N PRO A 348 2.82 21.57 -8.51
CA PRO A 348 2.03 20.59 -7.76
C PRO A 348 2.76 19.29 -7.49
N GLU A 349 3.51 18.79 -8.46
CA GLU A 349 4.29 17.55 -8.38
C GLU A 349 5.45 17.67 -7.38
N ALA A 350 6.16 18.79 -7.38
CA ALA A 350 7.27 19.05 -6.46
C ALA A 350 6.76 19.14 -5.00
N ILE A 351 5.62 19.84 -4.80
CA ILE A 351 4.97 19.90 -3.49
C ILE A 351 4.52 18.50 -3.07
N ALA A 352 3.92 17.72 -3.95
CA ALA A 352 3.45 16.36 -3.67
C ALA A 352 4.59 15.44 -3.21
N ILE A 353 5.75 15.50 -3.86
CA ILE A 353 6.95 14.76 -3.49
C ILE A 353 7.46 15.22 -2.10
N ALA A 354 7.56 16.53 -1.87
CA ALA A 354 8.01 17.09 -0.59
C ALA A 354 7.10 16.66 0.58
N VAL A 355 5.79 16.70 0.37
CA VAL A 355 4.78 16.30 1.36
C VAL A 355 4.85 14.79 1.63
N SER A 356 4.93 13.97 0.58
CA SER A 356 5.05 12.52 0.71
C SER A 356 6.31 12.13 1.47
N ALA A 357 7.44 12.78 1.20
CA ALA A 357 8.70 12.57 1.93
C ALA A 357 8.56 12.92 3.42
N GLN A 358 7.90 14.03 3.76
CA GLN A 358 7.66 14.43 5.15
C GLN A 358 6.73 13.43 5.89
N ILE A 359 5.71 12.93 5.20
CA ILE A 359 4.84 11.87 5.74
C ILE A 359 5.66 10.61 6.01
N LEU A 360 6.49 10.15 5.06
CA LEU A 360 7.33 8.97 5.22
C LEU A 360 8.32 9.10 6.38
N GLN A 361 8.96 10.26 6.57
CA GLN A 361 9.81 10.52 7.74
C GLN A 361 9.04 10.31 9.05
N THR A 362 7.79 10.77 9.11
CA THR A 362 6.94 10.57 10.30
C THR A 362 6.56 9.10 10.47
N VAL A 363 6.26 8.40 9.38
CA VAL A 363 5.95 6.95 9.42
C VAL A 363 7.13 6.17 9.97
N ASP A 364 8.34 6.42 9.48
CA ASP A 364 9.55 5.70 9.87
C ASP A 364 9.94 6.02 11.33
N ALA A 365 9.86 7.29 11.74
CA ALA A 365 10.11 7.69 13.12
C ALA A 365 9.11 7.01 14.09
N ARG A 366 7.84 6.88 13.73
CA ARG A 366 6.84 6.21 14.56
C ARG A 366 7.09 4.70 14.65
N ARG A 367 7.48 4.06 13.55
CA ARG A 367 7.86 2.63 13.54
C ARG A 367 9.06 2.37 14.43
N ALA A 368 10.10 3.18 14.33
CA ALA A 368 11.28 3.09 15.18
C ALA A 368 10.94 3.20 16.69
N ASN A 369 9.87 3.94 17.03
CA ASN A 369 9.39 4.12 18.40
C ASN A 369 8.30 3.08 18.81
N GLY A 370 8.08 2.01 18.02
CA GLY A 370 7.15 0.94 18.36
C GLY A 370 5.65 1.30 18.24
N HIS A 371 5.32 2.40 17.54
CA HIS A 371 3.91 2.74 17.32
C HIS A 371 3.38 2.04 16.07
N PRO A 372 2.33 1.23 16.15
CA PRO A 372 1.75 0.59 14.98
C PRO A 372 1.21 1.64 13.99
N ALA A 373 1.25 1.30 12.70
CA ALA A 373 0.54 2.07 11.69
C ALA A 373 -0.97 2.02 12.00
N ALA A 374 -1.67 3.15 11.88
CA ALA A 374 -3.13 3.17 11.99
C ALA A 374 -3.72 2.32 10.87
N SER A 375 -4.44 1.26 11.23
CA SER A 375 -5.10 0.39 10.25
C SER A 375 -6.32 1.10 9.65
N PRO A 376 -6.58 1.01 8.34
CA PRO A 376 -7.84 1.48 7.80
C PRO A 376 -8.99 0.71 8.45
N ALA A 377 -10.02 1.42 8.92
CA ALA A 377 -11.23 0.79 9.41
C ALA A 377 -11.81 -0.11 8.31
N ALA A 378 -12.14 -1.36 8.65
CA ALA A 378 -13.01 -2.17 7.81
C ALA A 378 -14.36 -1.44 7.78
N HIS A 379 -14.70 -0.77 6.69
CA HIS A 379 -16.03 -0.26 6.49
C HIS A 379 -16.97 -1.46 6.53
N GLY A 380 -17.75 -1.55 7.62
CA GLY A 380 -18.76 -2.55 7.78
C GLY A 380 -19.70 -2.49 6.57
N ALA A 381 -19.89 -3.63 5.91
CA ALA A 381 -21.01 -3.85 5.04
C ALA A 381 -22.26 -3.61 5.89
N GLY A 382 -22.83 -2.42 5.81
CA GLY A 382 -24.13 -2.10 6.37
C GLY A 382 -25.14 -3.00 5.69
N ALA A 383 -25.78 -3.86 6.48
CA ALA A 383 -26.96 -4.58 6.12
C ALA A 383 -28.08 -3.59 5.78
N SER A 384 -28.66 -3.72 4.60
CA SER A 384 -30.07 -3.52 4.29
C SER A 384 -30.39 -4.21 2.97
#